data_5b9ba2c9df8c5ad270dea42f0efe53dd
#
_entry.id   5b9ba2c9df8c5ad270dea42f0efe53dd
#
_cell.length_a   1.000
_cell.length_b   1.000
_cell.length_c   1.000
_cell.angle_alpha   90.00
_cell.angle_beta   90.00
_cell.angle_gamma   90.00
#
_symmetry.space_group_name_H-M   'P 1'
#
loop_
_entity.id
_entity.type
_entity.pdbx_description
1 polymer ?
#
loop_
_entity_poly.entity_id
_entity_poly.type
_entity_poly.pdbx_seq_one_letter_code
_entity_poly.pdbx_strand_id
1 'polypeptide(L)'
;QESIKEGQIISRQTQILQSEGNEVIFTDLCEWRRPDAPSPFMDIRRILVSAPGPDLRIIDFEITLTAMNDVQIEKTNHSLFSARMVPALSVEGGGTLVNAQGDSAEEGRFGKESPWCDYWGSRDGVKEGLAIFVHPKNRWFPPKWFTRNYGFFSPTPMNWLDEAGLKMAKGEQLHLKYRCVIHKGDTYEAGIEGLYQDWTNKVQ
;
A
#
# COMPACT_ATOMS: atom_id res chain seq x y z
N GLN A 1 -18.32 -7.21 27.42
CA GLN A 1 -17.63 -7.31 26.10
C GLN A 1 -16.21 -7.76 26.40
N GLU A 2 -15.86 -8.99 26.07
CA GLU A 2 -14.46 -9.42 26.10
C GLU A 2 -13.67 -8.54 25.13
N SER A 3 -12.62 -7.90 25.63
CA SER A 3 -11.72 -7.13 24.78
C SER A 3 -11.04 -8.09 23.81
N ILE A 4 -11.26 -7.91 22.53
CA ILE A 4 -10.51 -8.62 21.48
C ILE A 4 -9.04 -8.26 21.69
N LYS A 5 -8.22 -9.24 22.08
CA LYS A 5 -6.79 -9.03 22.19
C LYS A 5 -6.21 -8.77 20.81
N GLU A 6 -5.54 -7.65 20.66
CA GLU A 6 -4.91 -7.25 19.39
C GLU A 6 -3.86 -8.26 18.97
N GLY A 7 -3.80 -8.54 17.67
CA GLY A 7 -2.75 -9.35 17.05
C GLY A 7 -1.50 -8.52 16.75
N GLN A 8 -0.43 -9.22 16.41
CA GLN A 8 0.85 -8.63 16.01
C GLN A 8 1.35 -9.28 14.72
N ILE A 9 1.95 -8.49 13.85
CA ILE A 9 2.74 -9.00 12.72
C ILE A 9 4.20 -8.99 13.19
N ILE A 10 4.80 -10.18 13.25
CA ILE A 10 6.15 -10.38 13.79
C ILE A 10 7.05 -10.81 12.64
N SER A 11 8.11 -10.04 12.36
CA SER A 11 9.19 -10.46 11.48
C SER A 11 9.93 -11.66 12.10
N ARG A 12 10.00 -12.75 11.37
CA ARG A 12 10.65 -13.98 11.79
C ARG A 12 12.03 -14.14 11.18
N GLN A 13 12.17 -13.70 9.94
CA GLN A 13 13.42 -13.84 9.21
C GLN A 13 13.51 -12.77 8.12
N THR A 14 14.56 -11.97 8.17
CA THR A 14 14.90 -11.01 7.11
C THR A 14 16.16 -11.48 6.40
N GLN A 15 16.18 -11.41 5.08
CA GLN A 15 17.32 -11.76 4.24
C GLN A 15 17.55 -10.69 3.17
N ILE A 16 18.76 -10.15 3.12
CA ILE A 16 19.19 -9.28 2.02
C ILE A 16 19.56 -10.18 0.83
N LEU A 17 18.90 -9.93 -0.31
CA LEU A 17 19.14 -10.67 -1.56
C LEU A 17 20.13 -9.94 -2.47
N GLN A 18 20.08 -8.61 -2.44
CA GLN A 18 20.95 -7.73 -3.24
C GLN A 18 21.15 -6.41 -2.50
N SER A 19 22.35 -5.87 -2.56
CA SER A 19 22.68 -4.55 -2.03
C SER A 19 23.81 -3.97 -2.88
N GLU A 20 23.48 -3.44 -4.05
CA GLU A 20 24.46 -2.92 -5.01
C GLU A 20 23.97 -1.60 -5.61
N GLY A 21 24.87 -0.65 -5.80
CA GLY A 21 24.57 0.65 -6.40
C GLY A 21 23.53 1.42 -5.60
N ASN A 22 22.45 1.79 -6.26
CA ASN A 22 21.33 2.56 -5.70
C ASN A 22 20.09 1.71 -5.41
N GLU A 23 20.24 0.38 -5.33
CA GLU A 23 19.15 -0.56 -5.09
C GLU A 23 19.49 -1.54 -3.96
N VAL A 24 18.48 -1.85 -3.16
CA VAL A 24 18.51 -2.92 -2.16
C VAL A 24 17.27 -3.78 -2.33
N ILE A 25 17.45 -5.09 -2.36
CA ILE A 25 16.36 -6.08 -2.38
C ILE A 25 16.51 -6.96 -1.14
N PHE A 26 15.43 -7.09 -0.39
CA PHE A 26 15.39 -8.00 0.74
C PHE A 26 14.02 -8.68 0.85
N THR A 27 14.01 -9.79 1.56
CA THR A 27 12.78 -10.49 1.93
C THR A 27 12.59 -10.44 3.44
N ASP A 28 11.33 -10.44 3.86
CA ASP A 28 10.93 -10.55 5.26
C ASP A 28 9.81 -11.59 5.39
N LEU A 29 10.06 -12.64 6.17
CA LEU A 29 9.07 -13.64 6.54
C LEU A 29 8.37 -13.17 7.80
N CYS A 30 7.06 -12.94 7.73
CA CYS A 30 6.26 -12.43 8.83
C CYS A 30 5.19 -13.44 9.27
N GLU A 31 4.99 -13.51 10.57
CA GLU A 31 3.88 -14.25 11.19
C GLU A 31 2.82 -13.27 11.71
N TRP A 32 1.57 -13.52 11.37
CA TRP A 32 0.43 -12.80 11.95
C TRP A 32 -0.03 -13.55 13.19
N ARG A 33 0.39 -13.09 14.35
CA ARG A 33 0.19 -13.78 15.61
C ARG A 33 -0.96 -13.19 16.40
N ARG A 34 -1.76 -14.07 17.00
CA ARG A 34 -2.73 -13.73 18.05
C ARG A 34 -2.29 -14.39 19.36
N PRO A 35 -2.48 -13.75 20.53
CA PRO A 35 -2.02 -14.31 21.81
C PRO A 35 -2.63 -15.68 22.17
N ASP A 36 -3.91 -15.86 21.89
CA ASP A 36 -4.70 -17.01 22.38
C ASP A 36 -5.32 -17.83 21.23
N ALA A 37 -4.77 -17.74 20.03
CA ALA A 37 -5.26 -18.47 18.85
C ALA A 37 -4.11 -18.84 17.91
N PRO A 38 -4.26 -19.87 17.08
CA PRO A 38 -3.30 -20.16 16.00
C PRO A 38 -3.12 -18.96 15.09
N SER A 39 -1.90 -18.77 14.60
CA SER A 39 -1.59 -17.72 13.62
C SER A 39 -2.44 -17.88 12.36
N PRO A 40 -3.26 -16.90 12.00
CA PRO A 40 -4.13 -17.03 10.82
C PRO A 40 -3.32 -17.01 9.53
N PHE A 41 -2.21 -16.25 9.49
CA PHE A 41 -1.41 -16.03 8.29
C PHE A 41 0.10 -16.09 8.56
N MET A 42 0.82 -16.54 7.53
CA MET A 42 2.22 -16.20 7.28
C MET A 42 2.28 -15.36 6.02
N ASP A 43 3.17 -14.36 5.96
CA ASP A 43 3.44 -13.66 4.72
C ASP A 43 4.94 -13.59 4.41
N ILE A 44 5.27 -13.62 3.12
CA ILE A 44 6.60 -13.31 2.61
C ILE A 44 6.50 -12.00 1.84
N ARG A 45 7.29 -11.03 2.25
CA ARG A 45 7.43 -9.73 1.61
C ARG A 45 8.75 -9.66 0.89
N ARG A 46 8.74 -9.49 -0.41
CA ARG A 46 9.91 -9.09 -1.17
C ARG A 46 9.84 -7.58 -1.36
N ILE A 47 10.83 -6.88 -0.86
CA ILE A 47 10.87 -5.41 -0.88
C ILE A 47 12.10 -4.99 -1.68
N LEU A 48 11.89 -4.14 -2.69
CA LEU A 48 12.93 -3.45 -3.42
C LEU A 48 12.87 -1.98 -3.04
N VAL A 49 13.99 -1.43 -2.62
CA VAL A 49 14.15 0.01 -2.37
C VAL A 49 15.16 0.53 -3.37
N SER A 50 14.81 1.57 -4.12
CA SER A 50 15.71 2.20 -5.08
C SER A 50 15.71 3.72 -5.01
N ALA A 51 16.83 4.32 -5.38
CA ALA A 51 17.06 5.76 -5.44
C ALA A 51 17.51 6.14 -6.86
N PRO A 52 16.61 6.15 -7.86
CA PRO A 52 16.99 6.40 -9.25
C PRO A 52 17.49 7.82 -9.52
N GLY A 53 17.22 8.75 -8.61
CA GLY A 53 17.68 10.14 -8.68
C GLY A 53 17.65 10.82 -7.33
N PRO A 54 18.10 12.08 -7.22
CA PRO A 54 18.16 12.81 -5.97
C PRO A 54 16.76 13.08 -5.38
N ASP A 55 15.76 13.25 -6.24
CA ASP A 55 14.41 13.70 -5.91
C ASP A 55 13.38 12.56 -5.91
N LEU A 56 13.84 11.30 -6.06
CA LEU A 56 12.96 10.15 -6.22
C LEU A 56 13.44 8.96 -5.37
N ARG A 57 12.52 8.35 -4.64
CA ARG A 57 12.70 7.06 -3.99
C ARG A 57 11.54 6.15 -4.35
N ILE A 58 11.85 4.92 -4.67
CA ILE A 58 10.87 3.91 -5.05
C ILE A 58 10.98 2.75 -4.07
N ILE A 59 9.83 2.28 -3.59
CA ILE A 59 9.74 1.07 -2.76
C ILE A 59 8.70 0.16 -3.38
N ASP A 60 9.15 -0.97 -3.92
CA ASP A 60 8.26 -2.02 -4.43
C ASP A 60 8.00 -3.07 -3.34
N PHE A 61 6.76 -3.47 -3.23
CA PHE A 61 6.30 -4.52 -2.35
C PHE A 61 5.66 -5.64 -3.18
N GLU A 62 6.20 -6.85 -3.06
CA GLU A 62 5.56 -8.08 -3.49
C GLU A 62 5.25 -8.90 -2.23
N ILE A 63 3.98 -9.14 -1.97
CA ILE A 63 3.51 -9.79 -0.75
C ILE A 63 2.78 -11.07 -1.13
N THR A 64 3.20 -12.19 -0.55
CA THR A 64 2.48 -13.45 -0.62
C THR A 64 1.97 -13.79 0.76
N LEU A 65 0.67 -13.60 0.97
CA LEU A 65 -0.04 -13.94 2.20
C LEU A 65 -0.59 -15.36 2.09
N THR A 66 -0.21 -16.25 3.01
CA THR A 66 -0.65 -17.66 3.03
C THR A 66 -1.53 -17.90 4.25
N ALA A 67 -2.74 -18.41 4.04
CA ALA A 67 -3.65 -18.81 5.12
C ALA A 67 -3.13 -20.08 5.82
N MET A 68 -2.89 -19.99 7.14
CA MET A 68 -2.39 -21.12 7.93
C MET A 68 -3.51 -22.03 8.45
N ASN A 69 -4.73 -21.54 8.43
CA ASN A 69 -5.98 -22.21 8.78
C ASN A 69 -7.07 -21.73 7.83
N ASP A 70 -8.27 -22.32 7.90
CA ASP A 70 -9.43 -21.71 7.25
C ASP A 70 -9.72 -20.39 7.98
N VAL A 71 -9.72 -19.29 7.24
CA VAL A 71 -9.90 -17.94 7.77
C VAL A 71 -11.01 -17.21 7.05
N GLN A 72 -11.67 -16.34 7.78
CA GLN A 72 -12.61 -15.36 7.25
C GLN A 72 -12.17 -13.98 7.67
N ILE A 73 -11.91 -13.10 6.70
CA ILE A 73 -11.62 -11.70 6.92
C ILE A 73 -12.92 -10.94 6.76
N GLU A 74 -13.38 -10.33 7.83
CA GLU A 74 -14.59 -9.52 7.82
C GLU A 74 -14.36 -8.16 7.18
N LYS A 75 -15.45 -7.54 6.73
CA LYS A 75 -15.43 -6.18 6.22
C LYS A 75 -14.86 -5.23 7.27
N THR A 76 -13.89 -4.42 6.87
CA THR A 76 -13.26 -3.41 7.71
C THR A 76 -12.75 -2.24 6.89
N ASN A 77 -12.71 -1.05 7.48
CA ASN A 77 -12.12 0.12 6.85
C ASN A 77 -10.58 0.19 7.00
N HIS A 78 -9.98 -0.75 7.72
CA HIS A 78 -8.52 -0.90 7.82
C HIS A 78 -8.04 -1.99 6.89
N SER A 79 -6.83 -1.85 6.34
CA SER A 79 -6.47 -2.55 5.15
C SER A 79 -5.10 -3.19 5.17
N LEU A 80 -4.91 -4.09 4.19
CA LEU A 80 -3.67 -4.79 3.89
C LEU A 80 -2.51 -3.87 3.51
N PHE A 81 -2.79 -2.72 2.90
CA PHE A 81 -1.77 -1.76 2.48
C PHE A 81 -2.29 -0.32 2.63
N SER A 82 -1.53 0.53 3.28
CA SER A 82 -1.92 1.92 3.51
C SER A 82 -0.72 2.80 3.81
N ALA A 83 -0.90 4.11 3.63
CA ALA A 83 0.04 5.10 4.11
C ALA A 83 -0.70 6.26 4.80
N ARG A 84 0.06 7.01 5.57
CA ARG A 84 -0.40 8.25 6.20
C ARG A 84 0.64 9.33 6.00
N MET A 85 0.22 10.43 5.43
CA MET A 85 1.04 11.63 5.31
C MET A 85 1.16 12.34 6.66
N VAL A 86 2.26 13.05 6.83
CA VAL A 86 2.40 13.98 7.96
C VAL A 86 1.37 15.10 7.83
N PRO A 87 0.89 15.69 8.94
CA PRO A 87 -0.17 16.71 8.89
C PRO A 87 0.12 17.87 7.93
N ALA A 88 1.35 18.35 7.85
CA ALA A 88 1.74 19.46 6.98
C ALA A 88 1.56 19.15 5.47
N LEU A 89 1.56 17.88 5.06
CA LEU A 89 1.37 17.45 3.67
C LEU A 89 -0.04 16.90 3.42
N SER A 90 -0.89 16.85 4.45
CA SER A 90 -2.28 16.41 4.32
C SER A 90 -3.17 17.48 3.67
N VAL A 91 -4.35 17.11 3.18
CA VAL A 91 -5.34 18.09 2.67
C VAL A 91 -5.71 19.10 3.74
N GLU A 92 -5.86 18.67 5.01
CA GLU A 92 -6.10 19.58 6.14
C GLU A 92 -4.93 20.54 6.39
N GLY A 93 -3.71 20.15 6.03
CA GLY A 93 -2.52 20.99 6.08
C GLY A 93 -2.25 21.81 4.80
N GLY A 94 -3.17 21.82 3.85
CA GLY A 94 -3.04 22.52 2.57
C GLY A 94 -2.42 21.71 1.44
N GLY A 95 -2.21 20.40 1.64
CA GLY A 95 -1.77 19.47 0.61
C GLY A 95 -2.90 19.06 -0.35
N THR A 96 -2.54 18.22 -1.29
CA THR A 96 -3.44 17.72 -2.34
C THR A 96 -3.35 16.20 -2.38
N LEU A 97 -4.50 15.55 -2.53
CA LEU A 97 -4.59 14.15 -2.87
C LEU A 97 -5.26 14.02 -4.23
N VAL A 98 -4.69 13.30 -5.17
CA VAL A 98 -5.19 13.15 -6.54
C VAL A 98 -5.12 11.68 -6.97
N ASN A 99 -6.02 11.25 -7.86
CA ASN A 99 -6.02 9.93 -8.48
C ASN A 99 -5.70 10.02 -9.99
N ALA A 100 -5.65 8.88 -10.67
CA ALA A 100 -5.35 8.82 -12.10
C ALA A 100 -6.39 9.54 -12.99
N GLN A 101 -7.60 9.79 -12.50
CA GLN A 101 -8.64 10.52 -13.21
C GLN A 101 -8.57 12.04 -12.99
N GLY A 102 -7.64 12.51 -12.14
CA GLY A 102 -7.53 13.91 -11.78
C GLY A 102 -8.55 14.39 -10.75
N ASP A 103 -9.34 13.47 -10.17
CA ASP A 103 -10.25 13.82 -9.09
C ASP A 103 -9.46 14.37 -7.90
N SER A 104 -9.95 15.42 -7.26
CA SER A 104 -9.31 16.04 -6.09
C SER A 104 -10.27 16.13 -4.90
N ALA A 105 -9.75 16.10 -3.65
CA ALA A 105 -10.46 16.06 -2.36
C ALA A 105 -11.11 14.71 -1.99
N GLU A 106 -11.45 14.50 -0.71
CA GLU A 106 -12.00 13.23 -0.19
C GLU A 106 -13.31 12.84 -0.90
N GLU A 107 -14.21 13.80 -1.09
CA GLU A 107 -15.52 13.60 -1.72
C GLU A 107 -15.42 13.03 -3.14
N GLY A 108 -14.38 13.41 -3.89
CA GLY A 108 -14.15 12.91 -5.25
C GLY A 108 -13.47 11.54 -5.33
N ARG A 109 -12.88 11.02 -4.23
CA ARG A 109 -12.01 9.84 -4.28
C ARG A 109 -12.39 8.72 -3.35
N PHE A 110 -13.07 9.01 -2.25
CA PHE A 110 -13.55 7.96 -1.36
C PHE A 110 -14.45 6.97 -2.10
N GLY A 111 -14.04 5.71 -2.16
CA GLY A 111 -14.75 4.66 -2.88
C GLY A 111 -14.60 4.68 -4.41
N LYS A 112 -13.81 5.59 -4.98
CA LYS A 112 -13.51 5.59 -6.41
C LYS A 112 -12.42 4.59 -6.75
N GLU A 113 -12.56 3.97 -7.91
CA GLU A 113 -11.57 3.05 -8.46
C GLU A 113 -10.47 3.85 -9.14
N SER A 114 -9.20 3.53 -8.81
CA SER A 114 -8.05 4.13 -9.49
C SER A 114 -6.84 3.20 -9.40
N PRO A 115 -5.99 3.13 -10.43
CA PRO A 115 -4.76 2.37 -10.40
C PRO A 115 -3.72 2.96 -9.46
N TRP A 116 -3.78 4.25 -9.17
CA TRP A 116 -2.91 4.93 -8.23
C TRP A 116 -3.60 6.13 -7.59
N CYS A 117 -3.10 6.51 -6.41
CA CYS A 117 -3.36 7.81 -5.79
C CYS A 117 -2.03 8.41 -5.35
N ASP A 118 -1.93 9.73 -5.47
CA ASP A 118 -0.79 10.54 -5.07
C ASP A 118 -1.22 11.60 -4.05
N TYR A 119 -0.44 11.69 -2.99
CA TYR A 119 -0.65 12.66 -1.91
C TYR A 119 0.59 13.55 -1.82
N TRP A 120 0.45 14.86 -2.07
CA TRP A 120 1.55 15.80 -2.03
C TRP A 120 1.17 17.13 -1.34
N GLY A 121 2.17 17.83 -0.85
CA GLY A 121 1.99 19.13 -0.20
C GLY A 121 3.29 19.91 -0.16
N SER A 122 3.27 21.05 0.50
CA SER A 122 4.47 21.89 0.69
C SER A 122 4.84 21.94 2.18
N ARG A 123 6.10 21.62 2.46
CA ARG A 123 6.69 21.72 3.79
C ARG A 123 7.99 22.50 3.69
N ASP A 124 8.12 23.58 4.47
CA ASP A 124 9.29 24.46 4.46
C ASP A 124 9.64 25.00 3.05
N GLY A 125 8.62 25.25 2.24
CA GLY A 125 8.78 25.75 0.86
C GLY A 125 9.15 24.68 -0.17
N VAL A 126 9.26 23.40 0.22
CA VAL A 126 9.54 22.28 -0.67
C VAL A 126 8.27 21.50 -0.92
N LYS A 127 7.90 21.29 -2.20
CA LYS A 127 6.87 20.35 -2.58
C LYS A 127 7.42 18.93 -2.51
N GLU A 128 6.71 18.04 -1.83
CA GLU A 128 7.05 16.63 -1.72
C GLU A 128 5.78 15.78 -1.59
N GLY A 129 5.86 14.51 -1.99
CA GLY A 129 4.70 13.64 -2.01
C GLY A 129 5.02 12.16 -1.90
N LEU A 130 3.94 11.39 -1.81
CA LEU A 130 3.94 9.93 -1.80
C LEU A 130 2.79 9.43 -2.66
N ALA A 131 3.10 8.78 -3.77
CA ALA A 131 2.14 8.03 -4.54
C ALA A 131 2.17 6.54 -4.18
N ILE A 132 0.99 5.91 -4.18
CA ILE A 132 0.86 4.45 -4.11
C ILE A 132 0.28 3.96 -5.43
N PHE A 133 0.98 3.04 -6.09
CA PHE A 133 0.55 2.35 -7.29
C PHE A 133 0.09 0.94 -6.94
N VAL A 134 -0.95 0.49 -7.63
CA VAL A 134 -1.48 -0.87 -7.51
C VAL A 134 -1.25 -1.61 -8.81
N HIS A 135 -0.66 -2.81 -8.74
CA HIS A 135 -0.34 -3.58 -9.94
C HIS A 135 -1.59 -4.20 -10.55
N PRO A 136 -1.73 -4.21 -11.90
CA PRO A 136 -2.89 -4.80 -12.60
C PRO A 136 -3.13 -6.29 -12.30
N LYS A 137 -2.12 -7.03 -11.84
CA LYS A 137 -2.25 -8.44 -11.44
C LYS A 137 -2.86 -8.64 -10.05
N ASN A 138 -3.11 -7.58 -9.27
CA ASN A 138 -3.78 -7.70 -7.99
C ASN A 138 -5.25 -8.09 -8.18
N ARG A 139 -5.77 -8.97 -7.31
CA ARG A 139 -7.11 -9.55 -7.40
C ARG A 139 -8.24 -8.51 -7.52
N TRP A 140 -8.08 -7.34 -6.90
CA TRP A 140 -9.10 -6.27 -6.87
C TRP A 140 -8.68 -5.04 -7.69
N PHE A 141 -7.99 -5.24 -8.80
CA PHE A 141 -7.57 -4.13 -9.66
C PHE A 141 -8.68 -3.72 -10.64
N PRO A 142 -8.90 -2.41 -10.89
CA PRO A 142 -8.42 -1.28 -10.09
C PRO A 142 -9.14 -1.20 -8.73
N PRO A 143 -8.40 -0.94 -7.63
CA PRO A 143 -8.99 -0.94 -6.31
C PRO A 143 -9.84 0.30 -6.07
N LYS A 144 -10.85 0.18 -5.20
CA LYS A 144 -11.49 1.33 -4.58
C LYS A 144 -10.60 1.89 -3.47
N TRP A 145 -10.54 3.20 -3.36
CA TRP A 145 -9.68 3.87 -2.38
C TRP A 145 -10.44 4.33 -1.15
N PHE A 146 -9.86 4.02 0.00
CA PHE A 146 -10.26 4.61 1.28
C PHE A 146 -9.32 5.79 1.56
N THR A 147 -9.83 7.00 1.52
CA THR A 147 -9.07 8.25 1.65
C THR A 147 -9.61 9.12 2.76
N ARG A 148 -8.74 9.92 3.40
CA ARG A 148 -9.10 10.89 4.43
C ARG A 148 -8.28 12.17 4.27
N ASN A 149 -8.89 13.32 4.51
CA ASN A 149 -8.24 14.62 4.40
C ASN A 149 -7.09 14.83 5.40
N TYR A 150 -7.09 14.10 6.53
CA TYR A 150 -5.99 14.12 7.50
C TYR A 150 -4.73 13.35 7.04
N GLY A 151 -4.68 12.86 5.81
CA GLY A 151 -3.49 12.26 5.22
C GLY A 151 -3.51 10.75 5.05
N PHE A 152 -4.54 10.03 5.50
CA PHE A 152 -4.62 8.58 5.31
C PHE A 152 -5.16 8.24 3.93
N PHE A 153 -4.52 7.27 3.25
CA PHE A 153 -5.00 6.71 2.00
C PHE A 153 -4.59 5.24 1.83
N SER A 154 -5.46 4.46 1.23
CA SER A 154 -5.33 3.02 1.16
C SER A 154 -6.09 2.44 -0.05
N PRO A 155 -5.45 1.63 -0.89
CA PRO A 155 -6.11 0.85 -1.93
C PRO A 155 -6.76 -0.41 -1.34
N THR A 156 -7.63 -0.24 -0.33
CA THR A 156 -8.17 -1.37 0.43
C THR A 156 -9.34 -2.06 -0.26
N PRO A 157 -9.29 -3.38 -0.48
CA PRO A 157 -10.48 -4.13 -0.83
C PRO A 157 -11.42 -4.37 0.36
N MET A 158 -10.89 -4.34 1.59
CA MET A 158 -11.59 -4.82 2.79
C MET A 158 -12.79 -3.95 3.18
N ASN A 159 -12.78 -2.65 2.87
CA ASN A 159 -13.91 -1.76 3.12
C ASN A 159 -15.11 -2.01 2.19
N TRP A 160 -14.88 -2.72 1.11
CA TRP A 160 -15.84 -2.92 0.02
C TRP A 160 -16.32 -4.36 -0.11
N LEU A 161 -15.87 -5.25 0.77
CA LEU A 161 -16.36 -6.62 0.84
C LEU A 161 -17.87 -6.62 1.16
N ASP A 162 -18.55 -7.66 0.71
CA ASP A 162 -19.90 -7.96 1.18
C ASP A 162 -19.89 -8.45 2.64
N GLU A 163 -21.07 -8.74 3.19
CA GLU A 163 -21.19 -9.21 4.57
C GLU A 163 -20.59 -10.61 4.81
N ALA A 164 -20.41 -11.40 3.75
CA ALA A 164 -19.76 -12.70 3.84
C ALA A 164 -18.24 -12.59 4.04
N GLY A 165 -17.65 -11.41 3.77
CA GLY A 165 -16.23 -11.17 3.88
C GLY A 165 -15.40 -11.94 2.87
N LEU A 166 -14.08 -11.99 3.09
CA LEU A 166 -13.15 -12.79 2.29
C LEU A 166 -12.86 -14.10 3.02
N LYS A 167 -13.22 -15.23 2.43
CA LYS A 167 -12.85 -16.56 2.92
C LYS A 167 -11.61 -17.06 2.20
N MET A 168 -10.69 -17.62 2.97
CA MET A 168 -9.49 -18.29 2.47
C MET A 168 -9.36 -19.63 3.16
N ALA A 169 -9.25 -20.69 2.38
CA ALA A 169 -8.98 -22.03 2.90
C ALA A 169 -7.51 -22.14 3.35
N LYS A 170 -7.23 -23.06 4.27
CA LYS A 170 -5.86 -23.36 4.68
C LYS A 170 -4.97 -23.67 3.46
N GLY A 171 -3.83 -22.98 3.36
CA GLY A 171 -2.88 -23.07 2.26
C GLY A 171 -3.20 -22.18 1.07
N GLU A 172 -4.38 -21.53 1.03
CA GLU A 172 -4.68 -20.55 -0.02
C GLU A 172 -3.78 -19.33 0.10
N GLN A 173 -3.38 -18.81 -1.06
CA GLN A 173 -2.46 -17.67 -1.14
C GLN A 173 -3.12 -16.46 -1.80
N LEU A 174 -2.77 -15.29 -1.28
CA LEU A 174 -3.09 -14.00 -1.86
C LEU A 174 -1.81 -13.29 -2.23
N HIS A 175 -1.66 -12.96 -3.51
CA HIS A 175 -0.50 -12.24 -4.04
C HIS A 175 -0.88 -10.78 -4.28
N LEU A 176 -0.08 -9.87 -3.72
CA LEU A 176 -0.29 -8.43 -3.81
C LEU A 176 1.00 -7.74 -4.22
N LYS A 177 0.89 -6.77 -5.14
CA LYS A 177 2.01 -5.95 -5.61
C LYS A 177 1.64 -4.48 -5.53
N TYR A 178 2.49 -3.72 -4.85
CA TYR A 178 2.36 -2.27 -4.70
C TYR A 178 3.69 -1.59 -4.95
N ARG A 179 3.62 -0.34 -5.39
CA ARG A 179 4.77 0.56 -5.45
C ARG A 179 4.46 1.85 -4.69
N CYS A 180 5.36 2.24 -3.80
CA CYS A 180 5.40 3.56 -3.22
C CYS A 180 6.42 4.41 -3.96
N VAL A 181 6.02 5.61 -4.37
CA VAL A 181 6.88 6.60 -5.02
C VAL A 181 6.95 7.82 -4.12
N ILE A 182 8.09 8.05 -3.48
CA ILE A 182 8.37 9.24 -2.69
C ILE A 182 9.09 10.22 -3.61
N HIS A 183 8.56 11.43 -3.76
CA HIS A 183 9.01 12.35 -4.78
C HIS A 183 9.04 13.81 -4.29
N LYS A 184 9.86 14.63 -4.93
CA LYS A 184 9.71 16.08 -4.91
C LYS A 184 8.79 16.54 -6.02
N GLY A 185 8.24 17.74 -5.86
CA GLY A 185 7.27 18.31 -6.79
C GLY A 185 5.84 17.83 -6.54
N ASP A 186 4.92 18.31 -7.37
CA ASP A 186 3.54 17.81 -7.42
C ASP A 186 3.44 16.59 -8.35
N THR A 187 2.24 16.04 -8.49
CA THR A 187 1.95 14.86 -9.32
C THR A 187 2.47 14.98 -10.76
N TYR A 188 2.34 16.16 -11.36
CA TYR A 188 2.76 16.41 -12.73
C TYR A 188 4.28 16.59 -12.83
N GLU A 189 4.87 17.41 -11.95
CA GLU A 189 6.32 17.64 -11.88
C GLU A 189 7.10 16.34 -11.63
N ALA A 190 6.54 15.44 -10.80
CA ALA A 190 7.13 14.14 -10.52
C ALA A 190 6.88 13.08 -11.61
N GLY A 191 6.01 13.35 -12.59
CA GLY A 191 5.71 12.44 -13.70
C GLY A 191 5.03 11.14 -13.25
N ILE A 192 4.15 11.20 -12.27
CA ILE A 192 3.55 10.03 -11.59
C ILE A 192 2.89 9.05 -12.57
N GLU A 193 2.13 9.55 -13.55
CA GLU A 193 1.50 8.70 -14.57
C GLU A 193 2.55 7.94 -15.41
N GLY A 194 3.61 8.61 -15.85
CA GLY A 194 4.70 7.97 -16.60
C GLY A 194 5.40 6.88 -15.78
N LEU A 195 5.69 7.14 -14.51
CA LEU A 195 6.28 6.16 -13.59
C LEU A 195 5.37 4.94 -13.38
N TYR A 196 4.04 5.15 -13.36
CA TYR A 196 3.07 4.05 -13.27
C TYR A 196 3.10 3.19 -14.54
N GLN A 197 3.05 3.81 -15.72
CA GLN A 197 3.08 3.12 -17.01
C GLN A 197 4.38 2.31 -17.18
N ASP A 198 5.52 2.92 -16.87
CA ASP A 198 6.83 2.24 -16.93
C ASP A 198 6.90 1.01 -16.01
N TRP A 199 6.29 1.10 -14.83
CA TRP A 199 6.27 -0.01 -13.87
C TRP A 199 5.39 -1.17 -14.34
N THR A 200 4.23 -0.87 -14.90
CA THR A 200 3.27 -1.90 -15.33
C THR A 200 3.64 -2.53 -16.68
N ASN A 201 4.33 -1.79 -17.54
CA ASN A 201 4.78 -2.26 -18.87
C ASN A 201 6.09 -3.06 -18.82
N LYS A 202 6.85 -3.04 -17.73
CA LYS A 202 8.00 -3.92 -17.58
C LYS A 202 7.51 -5.36 -17.56
N VAL A 203 7.71 -6.05 -18.67
CA VAL A 203 7.47 -7.49 -18.80
C VAL A 203 8.38 -8.20 -17.80
N GLN A 204 7.77 -8.81 -16.82
CA GLN A 204 8.43 -9.71 -15.88
C GLN A 204 8.42 -11.12 -16.40
#